data_b87e717d52fce36643524c263fb3a1b8
#
_entry.id   b87e717d52fce36643524c263fb3a1b8
#
_cell.length_a   1.000
_cell.length_b   1.000
_cell.length_c   1.000
_cell.angle_alpha   90.00
_cell.angle_beta   90.00
_cell.angle_gamma   90.00
#
_symmetry.space_group_name_H-M   'P 1'
#
loop_
_entity.id
_entity.type
_entity.pdbx_description
1 polymer ?
#
loop_
_entity_poly.entity_id
_entity_poly.type
_entity_poly.pdbx_seq_one_letter_code
_entity_poly.pdbx_strand_id
1 'polypeptide(L)' 'MSKFKKVKEFYDAGLWSDEMVRNAVDRWINADEFREITGKEYEKK' A
#
# COMPACT_ATOMS: atom_id res chain seq x y z
N MET A 1 -10.13 12.43 -2.21
CA MET A 1 -8.78 12.23 -2.68
C MET A 1 -8.21 10.93 -2.17
N SER A 2 -7.54 10.24 -3.06
CA SER A 2 -6.98 8.92 -2.75
C SER A 2 -5.70 9.06 -1.95
N LYS A 3 -5.52 8.22 -0.97
CA LYS A 3 -4.29 8.19 -0.20
C LYS A 3 -3.23 7.32 -0.86
N PHE A 4 -3.57 6.80 -2.03
CA PHE A 4 -2.67 5.92 -2.76
C PHE A 4 -1.32 6.58 -3.02
N LYS A 5 -1.34 7.82 -3.50
CA LYS A 5 -0.11 8.50 -3.83
C LYS A 5 0.76 8.72 -2.61
N LYS A 6 0.14 9.06 -1.48
CA LYS A 6 0.90 9.26 -0.25
C LYS A 6 1.54 7.97 0.22
N VAL A 7 0.78 6.91 0.23
CA VAL A 7 1.30 5.62 0.67
C VAL A 7 2.42 5.17 -0.24
N LYS A 8 2.25 5.37 -1.54
CA LYS A 8 3.27 4.99 -2.49
C LYS A 8 4.56 5.78 -2.25
N GLU A 9 4.44 7.06 -1.98
CA GLU A 9 5.62 7.88 -1.72
C GLU A 9 6.35 7.42 -0.47
N PHE A 10 5.61 7.10 0.58
CA PHE A 10 6.22 6.61 1.81
C PHE A 10 6.92 5.28 1.58
N TYR A 11 6.30 4.41 0.80
CA TYR A 11 6.90 3.12 0.52
C TYR A 11 8.17 3.27 -0.32
N ASP A 12 8.11 4.10 -1.37
CA ASP A 12 9.23 4.32 -2.25
C ASP A 12 10.40 4.96 -1.52
N ALA A 13 10.09 5.80 -0.55
CA ALA A 13 11.12 6.47 0.24
C ALA A 13 11.75 5.56 1.30
N GLY A 14 11.21 4.35 1.45
CA GLY A 14 11.72 3.43 2.44
C GLY A 14 11.21 3.67 3.84
N LEU A 15 10.23 4.56 3.98
CA LEU A 15 9.65 4.86 5.29
C LEU A 15 8.65 3.80 5.73
N TRP A 16 8.00 3.16 4.78
CA TRP A 16 7.00 2.15 5.06
C TRP A 16 7.45 0.80 4.50
N SER A 17 7.16 -0.25 5.22
CA SER A 17 7.43 -1.61 4.76
C SER A 17 6.19 -2.18 4.08
N ASP A 18 6.36 -3.35 3.46
CA ASP A 18 5.22 -4.06 2.86
C ASP A 18 4.10 -4.25 3.87
N GLU A 19 4.47 -4.57 5.09
CA GLU A 19 3.49 -4.84 6.12
C GLU A 19 2.68 -3.60 6.46
N MET A 20 3.34 -2.45 6.47
CA MET A 20 2.63 -1.21 6.76
C MET A 20 1.66 -0.85 5.65
N VAL A 21 2.08 -1.06 4.41
CA VAL A 21 1.18 -0.82 3.28
C VAL A 21 0.00 -1.79 3.34
N ARG A 22 0.26 -3.03 3.73
CA ARG A 22 -0.80 -4.02 3.86
C ARG A 22 -1.83 -3.58 4.91
N ASN A 23 -1.37 -3.01 6.00
CA ASN A 23 -2.27 -2.52 7.04
C ASN A 23 -3.10 -1.34 6.56
N ALA A 24 -2.65 -0.63 5.55
CA ALA A 24 -3.39 0.48 4.99
C ALA A 24 -4.51 0.03 4.05
N VAL A 25 -4.47 -1.23 3.62
CA VAL A 25 -5.53 -1.77 2.77
C VAL A 25 -6.83 -1.77 3.55
N ASP A 26 -7.91 -1.39 2.86
CA ASP A 26 -9.25 -1.27 3.44
C ASP A 26 -9.42 -0.03 4.30
N ARG A 27 -8.35 0.71 4.54
CA ARG A 27 -8.45 1.98 5.28
C ARG A 27 -8.16 3.15 4.36
N TRP A 28 -7.01 3.12 3.72
CA TRP A 28 -6.56 4.22 2.88
C TRP A 28 -6.49 3.82 1.42
N ILE A 29 -6.24 2.55 1.15
CA ILE A 29 -6.07 2.03 -0.19
C ILE A 29 -6.82 0.70 -0.30
N ASN A 30 -6.91 0.18 -1.52
CA ASN A 30 -7.53 -1.13 -1.72
C ASN A 30 -6.45 -2.13 -2.16
N ALA A 31 -6.88 -3.38 -2.39
CA ALA A 31 -5.94 -4.45 -2.73
C ALA A 31 -5.22 -4.18 -4.05
N ASP A 32 -5.92 -3.61 -5.01
CA ASP A 32 -5.31 -3.29 -6.29
C ASP A 32 -4.22 -2.24 -6.12
N GLU A 33 -4.47 -1.28 -5.27
CA GLU A 33 -3.49 -0.23 -5.01
C GLU A 33 -2.29 -0.78 -4.25
N PHE A 34 -2.52 -1.72 -3.36
CA PHE A 34 -1.41 -2.39 -2.67
C PHE A 34 -0.48 -3.04 -3.69
N ARG A 35 -1.06 -3.72 -4.65
CA ARG A 35 -0.28 -4.39 -5.68
C ARG A 35 0.50 -3.37 -6.52
N GLU A 36 -0.12 -2.25 -6.81
CA GLU A 36 0.54 -1.20 -7.58
C GLU A 36 1.74 -0.63 -6.83
N ILE A 37 1.60 -0.49 -5.53
CA ILE A 37 2.65 0.12 -4.72
C ILE A 37 3.81 -0.84 -4.50
N THR A 38 3.50 -2.05 -4.07
CA THR A 38 4.54 -3.01 -3.67
C THR A 38 4.97 -3.93 -4.79
N GLY A 39 4.14 -4.08 -5.81
CA GLY A 39 4.41 -5.03 -6.88
C GLY A 39 4.08 -6.46 -6.49
N LYS A 40 3.45 -6.65 -5.36
CA LYS A 40 3.06 -7.97 -4.88
C LYS A 40 1.57 -8.06 -4.74
N GLU A 41 1.04 -9.26 -4.90
CA GLU A 41 -0.38 -9.47 -4.74
C GLU A 41 -0.76 -9.44 -3.28
N TYR A 42 -1.88 -8.79 -3.00
CA TYR A 42 -2.40 -8.74 -1.64
C TYR A 42 -3.16 -10.02 -1.37
N GLU A 43 -2.70 -10.75 -0.37
CA GLU A 43 -3.38 -11.97 0.03
C GLU A 43 -4.16 -11.71 1.29
N LYS A 44 -5.45 -11.83 1.17
CA LYS A 44 -6.34 -11.64 2.29
C LYS A 44 -6.57 -12.99 2.96
N LYS A 45 -6.21 -13.05 4.17
CA LYS A 45 -6.45 -14.28 4.93
C LYS A 45 -7.70 -14.19 5.76
#